data_67ecef31079bb81b13eb7b4908eb5e75
#
_entry.id   67ecef31079bb81b13eb7b4908eb5e75
#
_cell.length_a   1.000
_cell.length_b   1.000
_cell.length_c   1.000
_cell.angle_alpha   90.00
_cell.angle_beta   90.00
_cell.angle_gamma   90.00
#
_symmetry.space_group_name_H-M   'P 1'
#
loop_
_entity.id
_entity.type
_entity.pdbx_description
1 polymer ?
#
loop_
_entity_poly.entity_id
_entity_poly.type
_entity_poly.pdbx_seq_one_letter_code
_entity_poly.pdbx_strand_id
1 'polypeptide(L)'
;MMRTTVIRSAALFLCGATAGGFLVSRWKPSAVAAAPQDAAKPAPDLAAMQAEIDHLKEVVPSQSHAMTDVGFQFANLWFAGQKKNWPLADFYLNEARQHIQWTIRIRPVRKDADGNPVNLKGLFAGIDNSAIADLREAIKQKDGAKFVVGYKETLEGCYGCHKASGKPFLKPQIPKVPPQPILNYDPASTWPE
;
A
#
# COMPACT_ATOMS: atom_id res chain seq x y z
N MET A 1 -16.26 -31.99 -31.84
CA MET A 1 -16.75 -31.61 -33.18
C MET A 1 -18.10 -30.95 -33.03
N MET A 2 -18.14 -29.63 -33.02
CA MET A 2 -19.40 -28.87 -33.14
C MET A 2 -19.08 -27.61 -33.97
N ARG A 3 -19.68 -27.58 -35.17
CA ARG A 3 -19.52 -26.54 -36.18
C ARG A 3 -20.50 -25.39 -35.87
N THR A 4 -20.02 -24.18 -35.70
CA THR A 4 -20.84 -22.96 -35.57
C THR A 4 -21.10 -22.39 -36.96
N THR A 5 -22.38 -22.32 -37.33
CA THR A 5 -22.87 -21.79 -38.60
C THR A 5 -23.05 -20.28 -38.47
N VAL A 6 -22.38 -19.52 -39.33
CA VAL A 6 -22.53 -18.08 -39.47
C VAL A 6 -23.61 -17.77 -40.49
N ILE A 7 -24.71 -17.13 -40.09
CA ILE A 7 -25.77 -16.66 -40.96
C ILE A 7 -25.45 -15.23 -41.40
N ARG A 8 -25.21 -15.03 -42.66
CA ARG A 8 -25.11 -13.71 -43.33
C ARG A 8 -26.49 -13.32 -43.87
N SER A 9 -27.08 -12.29 -43.29
CA SER A 9 -28.30 -11.65 -43.87
C SER A 9 -27.89 -10.50 -44.77
N ALA A 10 -28.17 -10.64 -46.07
CA ALA A 10 -28.07 -9.57 -47.04
C ALA A 10 -29.43 -8.85 -47.16
N ALA A 11 -29.45 -7.56 -46.88
CA ALA A 11 -30.62 -6.73 -47.08
C ALA A 11 -30.47 -5.95 -48.42
N LEU A 12 -31.34 -6.29 -49.37
CA LEU A 12 -31.50 -5.51 -50.61
C LEU A 12 -32.29 -4.22 -50.29
N PHE A 13 -31.74 -3.07 -50.66
CA PHE A 13 -32.50 -1.82 -50.72
C PHE A 13 -32.88 -1.50 -52.17
N LEU A 14 -34.21 -1.47 -52.42
CA LEU A 14 -34.78 -0.99 -53.67
C LEU A 14 -34.73 0.56 -53.75
N CYS A 15 -34.17 1.07 -54.83
CA CYS A 15 -34.26 2.50 -55.18
C CYS A 15 -35.66 2.85 -55.67
N GLY A 16 -36.35 3.69 -54.92
CA GLY A 16 -37.53 4.43 -55.37
C GLY A 16 -37.16 5.87 -55.72
N ALA A 17 -37.15 6.23 -57.02
CA ALA A 17 -36.95 7.60 -57.46
C ALA A 17 -38.28 8.38 -57.42
N THR A 18 -38.42 9.35 -56.48
CA THR A 18 -39.48 10.37 -56.53
C THR A 18 -38.85 11.73 -56.72
N ALA A 19 -39.16 12.37 -57.83
CA ALA A 19 -38.79 13.74 -58.14
C ALA A 19 -39.57 14.70 -57.21
N GLY A 20 -38.94 15.22 -56.21
CA GLY A 20 -39.42 16.27 -55.34
C GLY A 20 -38.43 17.41 -55.34
N GLY A 21 -38.84 18.58 -55.91
CA GLY A 21 -38.02 19.79 -55.97
C GLY A 21 -37.67 20.27 -54.55
N PHE A 22 -36.41 20.20 -54.18
CA PHE A 22 -35.91 20.76 -52.94
C PHE A 22 -35.47 22.20 -53.15
N LEU A 23 -36.15 23.13 -52.51
CA LEU A 23 -35.68 24.48 -52.24
C LEU A 23 -34.43 24.37 -51.36
N VAL A 24 -33.26 24.52 -51.97
CA VAL A 24 -31.99 24.58 -51.21
C VAL A 24 -31.95 25.95 -50.52
N SER A 25 -32.44 25.97 -49.29
CA SER A 25 -32.12 27.05 -48.34
C SER A 25 -30.62 27.05 -48.11
N ARG A 26 -29.92 28.11 -48.51
CA ARG A 26 -28.50 28.29 -48.25
C ARG A 26 -28.28 28.38 -46.75
N TRP A 27 -27.99 27.23 -46.11
CA TRP A 27 -27.50 27.21 -44.76
C TRP A 27 -26.09 27.79 -44.79
N LYS A 28 -25.93 29.01 -44.24
CA LYS A 28 -24.63 29.56 -43.93
C LYS A 28 -24.14 28.82 -42.66
N PRO A 29 -23.04 28.06 -42.71
CA PRO A 29 -22.48 27.53 -41.48
C PRO A 29 -22.07 28.72 -40.62
N SER A 30 -22.69 28.86 -39.45
CA SER A 30 -22.19 29.77 -38.41
C SER A 30 -20.77 29.33 -38.06
N ALA A 31 -19.82 30.24 -38.28
CA ALA A 31 -18.45 29.99 -37.80
C ALA A 31 -18.53 29.79 -36.29
N VAL A 32 -18.34 28.53 -35.86
CA VAL A 32 -18.12 28.24 -34.45
C VAL A 32 -16.80 28.92 -34.09
N ALA A 33 -16.91 30.01 -33.32
CA ALA A 33 -15.73 30.66 -32.78
C ALA A 33 -14.95 29.58 -32.03
N ALA A 34 -13.72 29.29 -32.45
CA ALA A 34 -12.84 28.41 -31.73
C ALA A 34 -12.74 28.93 -30.30
N ALA A 35 -13.09 28.08 -29.33
CA ALA A 35 -12.87 28.42 -27.95
C ALA A 35 -11.40 28.82 -27.75
N PRO A 36 -11.11 29.83 -26.92
CA PRO A 36 -9.73 30.19 -26.64
C PRO A 36 -8.98 28.91 -26.27
N GLN A 37 -7.97 28.56 -27.04
CA GLN A 37 -7.05 27.51 -26.63
C GLN A 37 -6.44 27.99 -25.33
N ASP A 38 -6.72 27.30 -24.23
CA ASP A 38 -6.03 27.54 -22.96
C ASP A 38 -4.55 27.63 -23.28
N ALA A 39 -3.94 28.77 -22.98
CA ALA A 39 -2.53 29.01 -23.21
C ALA A 39 -1.79 27.83 -22.59
N ALA A 40 -1.08 27.07 -23.40
CA ALA A 40 -0.37 25.86 -22.97
C ALA A 40 0.43 26.22 -21.71
N LYS A 41 0.13 25.53 -20.59
CA LYS A 41 0.83 25.75 -19.33
C LYS A 41 2.34 25.65 -19.63
N PRO A 42 3.15 26.65 -19.25
CA PRO A 42 4.57 26.63 -19.59
C PRO A 42 5.20 25.32 -19.12
N ALA A 43 6.06 24.73 -19.93
CA ALA A 43 6.76 23.51 -19.56
C ALA A 43 7.46 23.73 -18.20
N PRO A 44 7.40 22.77 -17.30
CA PRO A 44 7.98 22.92 -15.97
C PRO A 44 9.50 23.13 -16.10
N ASP A 45 10.03 24.09 -15.35
CA ASP A 45 11.47 24.32 -15.27
C ASP A 45 12.15 23.13 -14.61
N LEU A 46 13.03 22.46 -15.34
CA LEU A 46 13.77 21.28 -14.84
C LEU A 46 14.61 21.59 -13.61
N ALA A 47 15.16 22.80 -13.52
CA ALA A 47 15.94 23.21 -12.35
C ALA A 47 15.04 23.39 -11.12
N ALA A 48 13.86 23.99 -11.29
CA ALA A 48 12.89 24.13 -10.21
C ALA A 48 12.35 22.76 -9.77
N MET A 49 12.09 21.85 -10.70
CA MET A 49 11.69 20.48 -10.37
C MET A 49 12.78 19.72 -9.62
N GLN A 50 14.04 19.86 -10.01
CA GLN A 50 15.15 19.22 -9.31
C GLN A 50 15.30 19.77 -7.89
N ALA A 51 15.19 21.09 -7.71
CA ALA A 51 15.24 21.72 -6.39
C ALA A 51 14.11 21.21 -5.47
N GLU A 52 12.89 21.07 -6.00
CA GLU A 52 11.75 20.49 -5.26
C GLU A 52 12.00 19.04 -4.89
N ILE A 53 12.53 18.22 -5.81
CA ILE A 53 12.87 16.82 -5.53
C ILE A 53 13.90 16.73 -4.41
N ASP A 54 14.91 17.59 -4.40
CA ASP A 54 15.95 17.57 -3.38
C ASP A 54 15.41 18.04 -2.03
N HIS A 55 14.56 19.06 -2.03
CA HIS A 55 13.80 19.46 -0.83
C HIS A 55 12.93 18.32 -0.29
N LEU A 56 12.15 17.64 -1.14
CA LEU A 56 11.34 16.50 -0.73
C LEU A 56 12.17 15.36 -0.13
N LYS A 57 13.36 15.10 -0.66
CA LYS A 57 14.28 14.11 -0.08
C LYS A 57 14.77 14.49 1.33
N GLU A 58 14.96 15.76 1.60
CA GLU A 58 15.38 16.25 2.92
C GLU A 58 14.28 16.12 3.96
N VAL A 59 13.01 16.38 3.58
CA VAL A 59 11.88 16.30 4.51
C VAL A 59 11.31 14.89 4.70
N VAL A 60 11.73 13.90 3.87
CA VAL A 60 11.35 12.50 4.07
C VAL A 60 11.87 12.01 5.42
N PRO A 61 11.02 11.43 6.29
CA PRO A 61 11.42 10.93 7.59
C PRO A 61 12.60 9.96 7.54
N SER A 62 13.41 9.98 8.60
CA SER A 62 14.47 8.98 8.76
C SER A 62 13.87 7.59 8.92
N GLN A 63 14.64 6.56 8.57
CA GLN A 63 14.18 5.18 8.78
C GLN A 63 13.94 4.88 10.27
N SER A 64 14.71 5.48 11.18
CA SER A 64 14.49 5.33 12.63
C SER A 64 13.15 5.90 13.05
N HIS A 65 12.74 7.05 12.50
CA HIS A 65 11.44 7.64 12.76
C HIS A 65 10.31 6.71 12.26
N ALA A 66 10.40 6.25 11.02
CA ALA A 66 9.41 5.33 10.47
C ALA A 66 9.32 3.99 11.22
N MET A 67 10.44 3.49 11.77
CA MET A 67 10.46 2.28 12.60
C MET A 67 9.85 2.49 13.99
N THR A 68 9.70 3.74 14.47
CA THR A 68 8.95 4.02 15.71
C THR A 68 7.50 3.60 15.56
N ASP A 69 6.88 3.90 14.41
CA ASP A 69 5.50 3.49 14.13
C ASP A 69 5.38 1.97 14.07
N VAL A 70 6.35 1.28 13.45
CA VAL A 70 6.38 -0.19 13.45
C VAL A 70 6.40 -0.73 14.88
N GLY A 71 7.24 -0.17 15.75
CA GLY A 71 7.32 -0.55 17.16
C GLY A 71 6.00 -0.32 17.90
N PHE A 72 5.35 0.82 17.65
CA PHE A 72 4.05 1.14 18.22
C PHE A 72 2.98 0.13 17.78
N GLN A 73 2.87 -0.15 16.48
CA GLN A 73 1.88 -1.09 15.95
C GLN A 73 2.13 -2.51 16.49
N PHE A 74 3.39 -2.94 16.54
CA PHE A 74 3.75 -4.27 17.03
C PHE A 74 3.47 -4.44 18.53
N ALA A 75 3.68 -3.39 19.32
CA ALA A 75 3.33 -3.42 20.74
C ALA A 75 1.82 -3.53 20.95
N ASN A 76 1.02 -2.74 20.22
CA ASN A 76 -0.45 -2.81 20.29
C ASN A 76 -0.98 -4.18 19.83
N LEU A 77 -0.37 -4.77 18.79
CA LEU A 77 -0.67 -6.12 18.32
C LEU A 77 -0.55 -7.16 19.46
N TRP A 78 0.53 -7.08 20.23
CA TRP A 78 0.73 -7.99 21.36
C TRP A 78 -0.41 -7.93 22.36
N PHE A 79 -0.76 -6.73 22.83
CA PHE A 79 -1.83 -6.55 23.84
C PHE A 79 -3.20 -6.91 23.30
N ALA A 80 -3.50 -6.61 22.05
CA ALA A 80 -4.73 -7.03 21.39
C ALA A 80 -4.85 -8.56 21.35
N GLY A 81 -3.78 -9.25 20.95
CA GLY A 81 -3.75 -10.72 20.91
C GLY A 81 -3.85 -11.36 22.29
N GLN A 82 -3.16 -10.79 23.32
CA GLN A 82 -3.27 -11.28 24.71
C GLN A 82 -4.70 -11.15 25.26
N LYS A 83 -5.44 -10.13 24.86
CA LYS A 83 -6.85 -9.93 25.21
C LYS A 83 -7.81 -10.67 24.28
N LYS A 84 -7.28 -11.42 23.31
CA LYS A 84 -8.07 -12.13 22.27
C LYS A 84 -8.99 -11.21 21.47
N ASN A 85 -8.63 -9.91 21.37
CA ASN A 85 -9.29 -8.96 20.48
C ASN A 85 -8.75 -9.16 19.06
N TRP A 86 -9.23 -10.21 18.40
CA TRP A 86 -8.72 -10.66 17.11
C TRP A 86 -8.89 -9.63 15.99
N PRO A 87 -10.02 -8.88 15.90
CA PRO A 87 -10.14 -7.80 14.93
C PRO A 87 -9.08 -6.70 15.12
N LEU A 88 -8.81 -6.33 16.38
CA LEU A 88 -7.78 -5.34 16.71
C LEU A 88 -6.38 -5.89 16.44
N ALA A 89 -6.13 -7.17 16.72
CA ALA A 89 -4.86 -7.81 16.43
C ALA A 89 -4.60 -7.87 14.91
N ASP A 90 -5.60 -8.21 14.10
CA ASP A 90 -5.49 -8.21 12.64
C ASP A 90 -5.19 -6.81 12.09
N PHE A 91 -5.89 -5.80 12.60
CA PHE A 91 -5.64 -4.40 12.26
C PHE A 91 -4.17 -4.02 12.51
N TYR A 92 -3.66 -4.25 13.72
CA TYR A 92 -2.29 -3.88 14.07
C TYR A 92 -1.22 -4.69 13.34
N LEU A 93 -1.47 -5.95 13.01
CA LEU A 93 -0.56 -6.72 12.18
C LEU A 93 -0.46 -6.13 10.77
N ASN A 94 -1.59 -5.73 10.18
CA ASN A 94 -1.63 -5.12 8.86
C ASN A 94 -0.93 -3.75 8.87
N GLU A 95 -1.19 -2.92 9.89
CA GLU A 95 -0.52 -1.62 10.04
C GLU A 95 0.99 -1.77 10.20
N ALA A 96 1.45 -2.65 11.09
CA ALA A 96 2.88 -2.91 11.26
C ALA A 96 3.55 -3.34 9.95
N ARG A 97 2.91 -4.24 9.21
CA ARG A 97 3.37 -4.72 7.91
C ARG A 97 3.47 -3.59 6.88
N GLN A 98 2.44 -2.76 6.77
CA GLN A 98 2.41 -1.61 5.85
C GLN A 98 3.49 -0.58 6.20
N HIS A 99 3.71 -0.29 7.49
CA HIS A 99 4.75 0.62 7.95
C HIS A 99 6.16 0.10 7.66
N ILE A 100 6.41 -1.21 7.78
CA ILE A 100 7.69 -1.80 7.36
C ILE A 100 7.90 -1.61 5.85
N GLN A 101 6.89 -1.91 5.04
CA GLN A 101 6.95 -1.72 3.59
C GLN A 101 7.19 -0.25 3.22
N TRP A 102 6.50 0.67 3.89
CA TRP A 102 6.70 2.11 3.70
C TRP A 102 8.13 2.53 4.08
N THR A 103 8.62 2.09 5.24
CA THR A 103 9.99 2.33 5.71
C THR A 103 11.05 1.90 4.68
N ILE A 104 10.84 0.74 4.05
CA ILE A 104 11.73 0.25 2.98
C ILE A 104 11.63 1.12 1.74
N ARG A 105 10.42 1.58 1.36
CA ARG A 105 10.22 2.45 0.19
C ARG A 105 10.89 3.81 0.34
N ILE A 106 10.75 4.45 1.51
CA ILE A 106 11.31 5.79 1.74
C ILE A 106 12.83 5.79 1.94
N ARG A 107 13.39 4.68 2.42
CA ARG A 107 14.83 4.50 2.66
C ARG A 107 15.27 3.09 2.22
N PRO A 108 15.31 2.84 0.91
CA PRO A 108 15.52 1.48 0.37
C PRO A 108 16.94 0.96 0.55
N VAL A 109 17.91 1.86 0.72
CA VAL A 109 19.33 1.49 0.83
C VAL A 109 19.77 1.55 2.29
N ARG A 110 20.24 0.42 2.80
CA ARG A 110 21.01 0.30 4.05
C ARG A 110 22.31 -0.40 3.76
N LYS A 111 23.26 -0.20 4.63
CA LYS A 111 24.55 -0.89 4.59
C LYS A 111 24.70 -1.77 5.81
N ASP A 112 25.38 -2.89 5.64
CA ASP A 112 25.83 -3.73 6.73
C ASP A 112 27.02 -3.10 7.49
N ALA A 113 27.65 -3.85 8.41
CA ALA A 113 28.79 -3.37 9.18
C ALA A 113 30.05 -3.12 8.30
N ASP A 114 30.15 -3.82 7.18
CA ASP A 114 31.27 -3.72 6.23
C ASP A 114 31.04 -2.68 5.13
N GLY A 115 29.88 -2.03 5.15
CA GLY A 115 29.50 -1.00 4.16
C GLY A 115 28.83 -1.52 2.91
N ASN A 116 28.51 -2.80 2.81
CA ASN A 116 27.83 -3.39 1.65
C ASN A 116 26.33 -3.09 1.69
N PRO A 117 25.68 -2.95 0.52
CA PRO A 117 24.25 -2.70 0.46
C PRO A 117 23.44 -3.91 0.95
N VAL A 118 22.45 -3.68 1.80
CA VAL A 118 21.53 -4.69 2.34
C VAL A 118 20.25 -4.74 1.52
N ASN A 119 19.87 -5.92 1.08
CA ASN A 119 18.59 -6.14 0.39
C ASN A 119 17.42 -6.19 1.38
N LEU A 120 17.00 -5.03 1.89
CA LEU A 120 15.90 -4.92 2.85
C LEU A 120 14.59 -5.51 2.33
N LYS A 121 14.30 -5.32 1.04
CA LYS A 121 13.08 -5.86 0.42
C LYS A 121 13.06 -7.38 0.43
N GLY A 122 14.20 -8.02 0.11
CA GLY A 122 14.32 -9.48 0.13
C GLY A 122 14.25 -10.04 1.55
N LEU A 123 14.93 -9.39 2.52
CA LEU A 123 14.86 -9.78 3.93
C LEU A 123 13.43 -9.70 4.47
N PHE A 124 12.73 -8.59 4.20
CA PHE A 124 11.35 -8.44 4.65
C PHE A 124 10.41 -9.44 3.95
N ALA A 125 10.58 -9.70 2.68
CA ALA A 125 9.78 -10.70 1.97
C ALA A 125 9.93 -12.10 2.60
N GLY A 126 11.13 -12.46 3.05
CA GLY A 126 11.34 -13.71 3.80
C GLY A 126 10.51 -13.75 5.09
N ILE A 127 10.55 -12.70 5.90
CA ILE A 127 9.80 -12.62 7.17
C ILE A 127 8.28 -12.55 6.90
N ASP A 128 7.85 -11.81 5.90
CA ASP A 128 6.43 -11.60 5.54
C ASP A 128 5.77 -12.91 5.06
N ASN A 129 6.51 -13.72 4.31
CA ASN A 129 6.03 -15.00 3.77
C ASN A 129 6.20 -16.20 4.73
N SER A 130 6.78 -15.99 5.90
CA SER A 130 6.94 -17.02 6.94
C SER A 130 6.29 -16.57 8.26
N ALA A 131 7.07 -16.06 9.20
CA ALA A 131 6.62 -15.71 10.55
C ALA A 131 5.40 -14.78 10.61
N ILE A 132 5.34 -13.76 9.72
CA ILE A 132 4.16 -12.87 9.63
C ILE A 132 2.95 -13.60 9.05
N ALA A 133 3.16 -14.49 8.07
CA ALA A 133 2.07 -15.29 7.51
C ALA A 133 1.49 -16.25 8.55
N ASP A 134 2.34 -16.92 9.34
CA ASP A 134 1.95 -17.83 10.42
C ASP A 134 1.22 -17.08 11.55
N LEU A 135 1.71 -15.89 11.92
CA LEU A 135 1.06 -15.01 12.89
C LEU A 135 -0.32 -14.56 12.41
N ARG A 136 -0.45 -14.22 11.14
CA ARG A 136 -1.75 -13.86 10.53
C ARG A 136 -2.73 -15.03 10.56
N GLU A 137 -2.27 -16.23 10.25
CA GLU A 137 -3.11 -17.41 10.28
C GLU A 137 -3.56 -17.74 11.73
N ALA A 138 -2.67 -17.57 12.72
CA ALA A 138 -3.00 -17.72 14.13
C ALA A 138 -4.10 -16.73 14.58
N ILE A 139 -4.03 -15.47 14.13
CA ILE A 139 -5.05 -14.44 14.41
C ILE A 139 -6.38 -14.84 13.78
N LYS A 140 -6.37 -15.26 12.52
CA LYS A 140 -7.54 -15.70 11.78
C LYS A 140 -8.22 -16.91 12.41
N GLN A 141 -7.41 -17.88 12.88
CA GLN A 141 -7.89 -19.04 13.62
C GLN A 141 -8.28 -18.73 15.06
N LYS A 142 -8.01 -17.52 15.56
CA LYS A 142 -8.23 -17.10 16.95
C LYS A 142 -7.46 -17.98 17.95
N ASP A 143 -6.30 -18.49 17.53
CA ASP A 143 -5.46 -19.40 18.33
C ASP A 143 -4.41 -18.59 19.11
N GLY A 144 -4.67 -18.42 20.41
CA GLY A 144 -3.79 -17.65 21.28
C GLY A 144 -2.42 -18.30 21.50
N ALA A 145 -2.31 -19.62 21.45
CA ALA A 145 -1.02 -20.30 21.61
C ALA A 145 -0.14 -20.10 20.37
N LYS A 146 -0.70 -20.32 19.19
CA LYS A 146 0.00 -20.05 17.92
C LYS A 146 0.31 -18.56 17.75
N PHE A 147 -0.57 -17.67 18.20
CA PHE A 147 -0.30 -16.23 18.20
C PHE A 147 0.98 -15.88 18.95
N VAL A 148 1.16 -16.42 20.18
CA VAL A 148 2.36 -16.16 20.98
C VAL A 148 3.61 -16.67 20.29
N VAL A 149 3.56 -17.85 19.67
CA VAL A 149 4.68 -18.41 18.90
C VAL A 149 5.02 -17.53 17.70
N GLY A 150 4.04 -17.27 16.83
CA GLY A 150 4.25 -16.46 15.63
C GLY A 150 4.70 -15.02 15.92
N TYR A 151 4.22 -14.42 17.03
CA TYR A 151 4.69 -13.12 17.46
C TYR A 151 6.19 -13.14 17.80
N LYS A 152 6.66 -14.15 18.56
CA LYS A 152 8.07 -14.30 18.91
C LYS A 152 8.95 -14.54 17.67
N GLU A 153 8.53 -15.43 16.79
CA GLU A 153 9.23 -15.72 15.53
C GLU A 153 9.33 -14.46 14.64
N THR A 154 8.28 -13.65 14.61
CA THR A 154 8.33 -12.36 13.91
C THR A 154 9.33 -11.41 14.55
N LEU A 155 9.42 -11.32 15.89
CA LEU A 155 10.45 -10.52 16.57
C LEU A 155 11.88 -11.02 16.24
N GLU A 156 12.08 -12.33 16.14
CA GLU A 156 13.37 -12.91 15.72
C GLU A 156 13.72 -12.50 14.29
N GLY A 157 12.76 -12.54 13.37
CA GLY A 157 12.92 -12.04 12.01
C GLY A 157 13.29 -10.56 11.97
N CYS A 158 12.60 -9.73 12.78
CA CYS A 158 12.93 -8.31 12.94
C CYS A 158 14.37 -8.10 13.43
N TYR A 159 14.78 -8.87 14.41
CA TYR A 159 16.16 -8.81 14.92
C TYR A 159 17.18 -9.28 13.88
N GLY A 160 16.85 -10.29 13.10
CA GLY A 160 17.66 -10.73 11.96
C GLY A 160 17.93 -9.59 10.96
N CYS A 161 16.87 -8.85 10.60
CA CYS A 161 16.97 -7.68 9.73
C CYS A 161 17.82 -6.56 10.35
N HIS A 162 17.68 -6.28 11.66
CA HIS A 162 18.50 -5.30 12.36
C HIS A 162 19.98 -5.70 12.36
N LYS A 163 20.30 -6.96 12.61
CA LYS A 163 21.68 -7.48 12.54
C LYS A 163 22.27 -7.31 11.15
N ALA A 164 21.54 -7.73 10.12
CA ALA A 164 21.97 -7.60 8.74
C ALA A 164 22.20 -6.14 8.32
N SER A 165 21.48 -5.19 8.94
CA SER A 165 21.62 -3.75 8.70
C SER A 165 22.69 -3.09 9.58
N GLY A 166 23.62 -3.83 10.18
CA GLY A 166 24.69 -3.30 11.03
C GLY A 166 24.21 -2.72 12.35
N LYS A 167 23.05 -3.15 12.87
CA LYS A 167 22.45 -2.63 14.11
C LYS A 167 22.09 -3.75 15.12
N PRO A 168 23.07 -4.63 15.49
CA PRO A 168 22.81 -5.74 16.41
C PRO A 168 22.43 -5.31 17.83
N PHE A 169 22.61 -4.04 18.17
CA PHE A 169 22.21 -3.47 19.46
C PHE A 169 20.71 -3.12 19.52
N LEU A 170 20.01 -3.05 18.41
CA LEU A 170 18.55 -2.86 18.35
C LEU A 170 17.85 -4.22 18.47
N LYS A 171 17.60 -4.64 19.70
CA LYS A 171 16.99 -5.93 20.02
C LYS A 171 15.50 -5.78 20.30
N PRO A 172 14.60 -6.23 19.42
CA PRO A 172 13.17 -6.27 19.69
C PRO A 172 12.88 -7.17 20.90
N GLN A 173 11.85 -6.83 21.66
CA GLN A 173 11.41 -7.62 22.80
C GLN A 173 9.88 -7.65 22.89
N ILE A 174 9.33 -8.60 23.61
CA ILE A 174 7.92 -8.60 23.99
C ILE A 174 7.66 -7.39 24.89
N PRO A 175 6.67 -6.52 24.53
CA PRO A 175 6.37 -5.34 25.34
C PRO A 175 5.76 -5.75 26.69
N LYS A 176 6.16 -5.04 27.76
CA LYS A 176 5.66 -5.30 29.12
C LYS A 176 4.45 -4.43 29.48
N VAL A 177 4.33 -3.27 28.84
CA VAL A 177 3.26 -2.30 29.03
C VAL A 177 2.77 -1.80 27.68
N PRO A 178 1.49 -1.44 27.56
CA PRO A 178 0.96 -0.82 26.34
C PRO A 178 1.69 0.49 26.02
N PRO A 179 1.93 0.81 24.73
CA PRO A 179 2.63 2.03 24.35
C PRO A 179 1.83 3.30 24.66
N GLN A 180 0.50 3.18 24.66
CA GLN A 180 -0.43 4.27 25.05
C GLN A 180 -1.61 3.68 25.81
N PRO A 181 -2.00 4.26 26.97
CA PRO A 181 -3.13 3.78 27.76
C PRO A 181 -4.50 4.28 27.23
N ILE A 182 -4.56 4.81 26.01
CA ILE A 182 -5.78 5.34 25.40
C ILE A 182 -6.62 4.30 24.67
N LEU A 183 -6.06 3.09 24.46
CA LEU A 183 -6.74 2.03 23.73
C LEU A 183 -7.30 0.99 24.71
N ASN A 184 -8.56 0.65 24.54
CA ASN A 184 -9.18 -0.47 25.23
C ASN A 184 -8.98 -1.74 24.39
N TYR A 185 -8.28 -2.72 24.94
CA TYR A 185 -8.02 -4.00 24.27
C TYR A 185 -9.11 -5.05 24.54
N ASP A 186 -10.05 -4.77 25.43
CA ASP A 186 -11.14 -5.69 25.74
C ASP A 186 -12.11 -5.76 24.54
N PRO A 187 -12.29 -6.94 23.91
CA PRO A 187 -13.20 -7.10 22.78
C PRO A 187 -14.69 -6.96 23.17
N ALA A 188 -15.01 -7.01 24.46
CA ALA A 188 -16.36 -6.87 24.97
C ALA A 188 -16.70 -5.43 25.40
N SER A 189 -15.71 -4.51 25.37
CA SER A 189 -15.96 -3.11 25.75
C SER A 189 -16.94 -2.43 24.80
N THR A 190 -17.74 -1.54 25.35
CA THR A 190 -18.70 -0.69 24.61
C THR A 190 -18.19 0.75 24.61
N TRP A 191 -18.54 1.50 23.60
CA TRP A 191 -18.24 2.93 23.49
C TRP A 191 -19.51 3.75 23.64
N PRO A 192 -19.45 4.89 24.39
CA PRO A 192 -18.41 5.29 25.39
C PRO A 192 -18.54 4.45 26.67
N GLU A 193 -17.41 4.34 27.43
CA GLU A 193 -17.40 3.75 28.78
C GLU A 193 -17.85 4.77 29.84
#